data_90e1201711233c07124d7949e60f6418
#
_entry.id   90e1201711233c07124d7949e60f6418
#
_cell.length_a   1.000
_cell.length_b   1.000
_cell.length_c   1.000
_cell.angle_alpha   90.00
_cell.angle_beta   90.00
_cell.angle_gamma   90.00
#
_symmetry.space_group_name_H-M   'P 1'
#
loop_
_entity.id
_entity.type
_entity.pdbx_description
1 polymer ?
#
loop_
_entity_poly.entity_id
_entity_poly.type
_entity_poly.pdbx_seq_one_letter_code
_entity_poly.pdbx_strand_id
1 'polypeptide(L)'
;MNKVVKYMSAALGAALALCGCASMPEEELSPADITLAELEEKMSKATDPEGRYAQAKSFVMKQEVETKRFLDQPLIQMVETKFMRPDFFKITTYEDNQPVLSIISNGESSWIVDYNSQRVKTLDAEQLRQVKRFSDVTKPGSRLSAIFKNIKIEKCRIGDEEYYKVECPGDDGSLLCVYVDAETFQTSRITVSAKGESTYDSSLKGYGLYEGVRIPEETSVRTGGVEKTSRVIYCKLNPVIDPAEFRPRPF
;
A
#
# COMPACT_ATOMS: atom_id res chain seq x y z
N MET A 1 18.43 9.97 12.77
CA MET A 1 17.08 9.79 12.17
C MET A 1 17.21 10.07 10.68
N ASN A 2 17.11 9.02 9.86
CA ASN A 2 17.56 9.05 8.45
C ASN A 2 16.62 9.90 7.57
N LYS A 3 17.19 10.83 6.77
CA LYS A 3 16.44 11.70 5.83
C LYS A 3 15.56 10.92 4.84
N VAL A 4 15.86 9.65 4.58
CA VAL A 4 15.09 8.76 3.70
C VAL A 4 13.71 8.42 4.25
N VAL A 5 13.59 8.25 5.58
CA VAL A 5 12.29 8.14 6.24
C VAL A 5 11.45 9.40 6.01
N LYS A 6 12.06 10.58 5.85
CA LYS A 6 11.35 11.82 5.49
C LYS A 6 10.80 11.82 4.05
N TYR A 7 11.47 11.16 3.10
CA TYR A 7 11.00 11.13 1.70
C TYR A 7 9.98 9.99 1.47
N MET A 8 10.14 8.86 2.14
CA MET A 8 9.08 7.86 2.22
C MET A 8 7.85 8.40 2.96
N SER A 9 8.06 9.29 3.94
CA SER A 9 7.01 10.03 4.62
C SER A 9 6.40 11.16 3.79
N ALA A 10 7.03 11.64 2.75
CA ALA A 10 6.38 12.53 1.77
C ALA A 10 5.49 11.72 0.81
N ALA A 11 5.86 10.48 0.50
CA ALA A 11 4.97 9.49 -0.13
C ALA A 11 4.12 8.72 0.90
N LEU A 12 4.57 8.61 2.16
CA LEU A 12 4.01 7.82 3.27
C LEU A 12 4.06 8.59 4.61
N GLY A 13 3.80 9.91 4.61
CA GLY A 13 3.61 10.76 5.78
C GLY A 13 4.41 10.45 7.05
N ALA A 14 5.40 11.24 7.41
CA ALA A 14 5.94 11.29 8.76
C ALA A 14 5.83 12.70 9.32
N ALA A 15 5.09 12.83 10.39
CA ALA A 15 5.37 13.79 11.43
C ALA A 15 4.89 13.22 12.76
N LEU A 16 5.83 12.99 13.66
CA LEU A 16 5.57 12.86 15.08
C LEU A 16 5.20 14.25 15.61
N ALA A 17 4.01 14.42 16.13
CA ALA A 17 3.62 15.07 17.37
C ALA A 17 2.19 15.59 17.36
N LEU A 18 1.58 15.34 18.50
CA LEU A 18 0.32 15.84 19.05
C LEU A 18 -0.92 14.98 18.76
N CYS A 19 -1.15 14.12 19.74
CA CYS A 19 -2.31 13.26 19.92
C CYS A 19 -3.60 14.06 19.99
N GLY A 20 -4.41 13.97 18.95
CA GLY A 20 -5.85 13.93 19.14
C GLY A 20 -6.18 12.44 19.25
N CYS A 21 -6.52 11.96 20.43
CA CYS A 21 -7.07 10.63 20.63
C CYS A 21 -8.43 10.55 19.90
N ALA A 22 -8.42 10.24 18.63
CA ALA A 22 -9.55 9.53 18.05
C ALA A 22 -9.44 8.12 18.64
N SER A 23 -10.25 7.82 19.67
CA SER A 23 -10.38 6.46 20.19
C SER A 23 -10.65 5.55 19.02
N MET A 24 -9.78 4.55 18.80
CA MET A 24 -10.09 3.47 17.87
C MET A 24 -11.44 2.88 18.29
N PRO A 25 -12.34 2.60 17.34
CA PRO A 25 -13.59 1.94 17.69
C PRO A 25 -13.27 0.63 18.42
N GLU A 26 -14.07 0.32 19.43
CA GLU A 26 -13.90 -0.88 20.25
C GLU A 26 -14.00 -2.12 19.38
N GLU A 27 -13.00 -2.98 19.46
CA GLU A 27 -12.91 -4.23 18.72
C GLU A 27 -13.36 -5.39 19.63
N GLU A 28 -14.39 -6.11 19.23
CA GLU A 28 -14.78 -7.35 19.89
C GLU A 28 -14.09 -8.52 19.16
N LEU A 29 -13.17 -9.18 19.83
CA LEU A 29 -12.39 -10.28 19.27
C LEU A 29 -12.95 -11.63 19.71
N SER A 30 -12.98 -12.59 18.80
CA SER A 30 -13.33 -13.98 19.05
C SER A 30 -12.48 -14.92 18.19
N PRO A 31 -12.41 -16.23 18.53
CA PRO A 31 -11.70 -17.18 17.70
C PRO A 31 -12.22 -17.18 16.26
N ALA A 32 -11.30 -17.22 15.29
CA ALA A 32 -11.67 -17.32 13.89
C ALA A 32 -12.27 -18.73 13.61
N ASP A 33 -13.31 -18.75 12.77
CA ASP A 33 -13.98 -19.95 12.26
C ASP A 33 -13.40 -20.42 10.92
N ILE A 34 -12.26 -19.87 10.51
CA ILE A 34 -11.57 -20.14 9.26
C ILE A 34 -10.05 -20.23 9.50
N THR A 35 -9.36 -21.03 8.72
CA THR A 35 -7.89 -21.09 8.74
C THR A 35 -7.26 -19.97 7.90
N LEU A 36 -5.98 -19.64 8.13
CA LEU A 36 -5.25 -18.66 7.32
C LEU A 36 -5.25 -19.05 5.84
N ALA A 37 -5.02 -20.31 5.53
CA ALA A 37 -4.96 -20.80 4.15
C ALA A 37 -6.31 -20.63 3.42
N GLU A 38 -7.42 -20.93 4.10
CA GLU A 38 -8.77 -20.76 3.55
C GLU A 38 -9.11 -19.28 3.39
N LEU A 39 -8.73 -18.41 4.35
CA LEU A 39 -8.93 -16.99 4.25
C LEU A 39 -8.15 -16.40 3.05
N GLU A 40 -6.87 -16.74 2.90
CA GLU A 40 -6.05 -16.30 1.76
C GLU A 40 -6.59 -16.77 0.42
N GLU A 41 -7.14 -17.98 0.34
CA GLU A 41 -7.78 -18.48 -0.88
C GLU A 41 -9.03 -17.67 -1.21
N LYS A 42 -9.88 -17.36 -0.22
CA LYS A 42 -11.08 -16.55 -0.41
C LYS A 42 -10.72 -15.11 -0.77
N MET A 43 -9.73 -14.49 -0.12
CA MET A 43 -9.20 -13.16 -0.47
C MET A 43 -8.69 -13.13 -1.92
N SER A 44 -7.94 -14.15 -2.32
CA SER A 44 -7.42 -14.25 -3.69
C SER A 44 -8.56 -14.36 -4.71
N LYS A 45 -9.56 -15.20 -4.45
CA LYS A 45 -10.75 -15.32 -5.30
C LYS A 45 -11.59 -14.04 -5.33
N ALA A 46 -11.66 -13.32 -4.21
CA ALA A 46 -12.38 -12.06 -4.14
C ALA A 46 -11.74 -10.94 -4.98
N THR A 47 -10.41 -10.95 -5.13
CA THR A 47 -9.67 -9.88 -5.82
C THR A 47 -9.16 -10.28 -7.20
N ASP A 48 -8.73 -11.52 -7.39
CA ASP A 48 -8.14 -12.03 -8.66
C ASP A 48 -8.66 -13.46 -8.96
N PRO A 49 -9.98 -13.64 -9.22
CA PRO A 49 -10.61 -14.95 -9.32
C PRO A 49 -10.03 -15.84 -10.43
N GLU A 50 -9.53 -15.24 -11.49
CA GLU A 50 -8.96 -15.95 -12.63
C GLU A 50 -7.42 -15.96 -12.63
N GLY A 51 -6.78 -15.40 -11.61
CA GLY A 51 -5.33 -15.30 -11.53
C GLY A 51 -4.71 -14.38 -12.58
N ARG A 52 -5.46 -13.41 -13.11
CA ARG A 52 -5.01 -12.50 -14.17
C ARG A 52 -3.87 -11.62 -13.71
N TYR A 53 -3.96 -11.07 -12.50
CA TYR A 53 -2.87 -10.28 -11.93
C TYR A 53 -1.64 -11.13 -11.67
N ALA A 54 -1.85 -12.35 -11.14
CA ALA A 54 -0.75 -13.29 -10.89
C ALA A 54 0.00 -13.69 -12.18
N GLN A 55 -0.70 -13.77 -13.31
CA GLN A 55 -0.14 -14.12 -14.63
C GLN A 55 0.34 -12.89 -15.43
N ALA A 56 -0.04 -11.68 -15.03
CA ALA A 56 0.33 -10.46 -15.74
C ALA A 56 1.86 -10.30 -15.79
N LYS A 57 2.40 -9.99 -16.97
CA LYS A 57 3.82 -9.66 -17.17
C LYS A 57 4.15 -8.25 -16.79
N SER A 58 3.18 -7.35 -16.90
CA SER A 58 3.27 -5.94 -16.56
C SER A 58 1.94 -5.39 -16.06
N PHE A 59 2.01 -4.25 -15.40
CA PHE A 59 0.86 -3.58 -14.81
C PHE A 59 1.11 -2.08 -14.77
N VAL A 60 0.08 -1.29 -15.06
CA VAL A 60 0.10 0.16 -14.90
C VAL A 60 -1.16 0.57 -14.15
N MET A 61 -1.00 1.38 -13.11
CA MET A 61 -2.09 1.99 -12.38
C MET A 61 -1.82 3.49 -12.22
N LYS A 62 -2.87 4.31 -12.40
CA LYS A 62 -2.82 5.74 -12.11
C LYS A 62 -3.87 6.06 -11.05
N GLN A 63 -3.46 6.86 -10.10
CA GLN A 63 -4.30 7.30 -9.00
C GLN A 63 -4.21 8.81 -8.85
N GLU A 64 -5.35 9.44 -8.65
CA GLU A 64 -5.41 10.80 -8.12
C GLU A 64 -5.26 10.72 -6.60
N VAL A 65 -4.38 11.52 -6.03
CA VAL A 65 -4.11 11.56 -4.59
C VAL A 65 -4.36 12.96 -4.07
N GLU A 66 -5.37 13.09 -3.23
CA GLU A 66 -5.68 14.31 -2.48
C GLU A 66 -5.00 14.22 -1.11
N THR A 67 -4.17 15.21 -0.78
CA THR A 67 -3.54 15.33 0.55
C THR A 67 -4.13 16.51 1.29
N LYS A 68 -4.79 16.25 2.42
CA LYS A 68 -5.32 17.29 3.32
C LYS A 68 -4.38 17.46 4.50
N ARG A 69 -3.88 18.67 4.69
CA ARG A 69 -3.16 19.10 5.89
C ARG A 69 -4.07 20.00 6.70
N PHE A 70 -3.87 19.99 8.00
CA PHE A 70 -4.60 20.89 8.89
C PHE A 70 -4.28 22.35 8.51
N LEU A 71 -5.27 23.13 8.05
CA LEU A 71 -5.20 24.55 7.64
C LEU A 71 -4.68 24.86 6.23
N ASP A 72 -4.25 23.88 5.43
CA ASP A 72 -3.78 24.13 4.07
C ASP A 72 -4.84 23.79 3.01
N GLN A 73 -4.70 24.39 1.83
CA GLN A 73 -5.45 23.95 0.65
C GLN A 73 -5.09 22.50 0.32
N PRO A 74 -6.04 21.68 -0.09
CA PRO A 74 -5.76 20.32 -0.51
C PRO A 74 -4.73 20.29 -1.64
N LEU A 75 -3.70 19.46 -1.51
CA LEU A 75 -2.75 19.21 -2.59
C LEU A 75 -3.23 18.02 -3.40
N ILE A 76 -3.44 18.22 -4.70
CA ILE A 76 -3.82 17.16 -5.63
C ILE A 76 -2.61 16.73 -6.44
N GLN A 77 -2.30 15.46 -6.42
CA GLN A 77 -1.18 14.85 -7.12
C GLN A 77 -1.69 13.66 -7.95
N MET A 78 -0.98 13.37 -9.04
CA MET A 78 -1.15 12.11 -9.77
C MET A 78 -0.05 11.16 -9.36
N VAL A 79 -0.39 9.91 -9.06
CA VAL A 79 0.59 8.84 -8.81
C VAL A 79 0.43 7.77 -9.88
N GLU A 80 1.51 7.51 -10.62
CA GLU A 80 1.58 6.41 -11.57
C GLU A 80 2.46 5.29 -11.02
N THR A 81 1.90 4.08 -10.96
CA THR A 81 2.63 2.86 -10.60
C THR A 81 2.78 1.99 -11.84
N LYS A 82 4.01 1.65 -12.19
CA LYS A 82 4.36 0.68 -13.23
C LYS A 82 5.08 -0.50 -12.60
N PHE A 83 4.70 -1.68 -13.01
CA PHE A 83 5.35 -2.91 -12.60
C PHE A 83 5.59 -3.78 -13.84
N MET A 84 6.75 -4.47 -13.88
CA MET A 84 7.07 -5.49 -14.88
C MET A 84 7.84 -6.62 -14.21
N ARG A 85 7.42 -7.86 -14.46
CA ARG A 85 8.10 -9.03 -13.90
C ARG A 85 9.52 -9.19 -14.44
N PRO A 86 10.45 -9.77 -13.65
CA PRO A 86 10.16 -10.31 -12.31
C PRO A 86 10.13 -9.26 -11.19
N ASP A 87 10.92 -8.18 -11.23
CA ASP A 87 11.16 -7.27 -10.09
C ASP A 87 11.32 -5.79 -10.48
N PHE A 88 10.87 -5.42 -11.66
CA PHE A 88 10.92 -4.02 -12.09
C PHE A 88 9.71 -3.27 -11.55
N PHE A 89 9.92 -2.15 -10.91
CA PHE A 89 8.83 -1.26 -10.56
C PHE A 89 9.24 0.21 -10.63
N LYS A 90 8.26 1.06 -10.87
CA LYS A 90 8.42 2.51 -10.85
C LYS A 90 7.14 3.13 -10.28
N ILE A 91 7.28 3.95 -9.26
CA ILE A 91 6.21 4.76 -8.71
C ILE A 91 6.61 6.20 -8.94
N THR A 92 5.81 6.96 -9.69
CA THR A 92 6.09 8.37 -9.99
C THR A 92 4.94 9.23 -9.48
N THR A 93 5.27 10.26 -8.70
CA THR A 93 4.35 11.31 -8.27
C THR A 93 4.51 12.51 -9.19
N TYR A 94 3.39 13.04 -9.64
CA TYR A 94 3.29 14.23 -10.51
C TYR A 94 2.53 15.34 -9.79
N GLU A 95 2.99 16.56 -9.94
CA GLU A 95 2.29 17.80 -9.62
C GLU A 95 2.17 18.61 -10.90
N ASP A 96 1.00 19.11 -11.22
CA ASP A 96 0.75 19.88 -12.47
C ASP A 96 1.28 19.17 -13.73
N ASN A 97 1.12 17.85 -13.80
CA ASN A 97 1.64 16.98 -14.87
C ASN A 97 3.17 16.93 -14.99
N GLN A 98 3.93 17.47 -14.02
CA GLN A 98 5.38 17.36 -13.98
C GLN A 98 5.78 16.31 -12.92
N PRO A 99 6.73 15.41 -13.21
CA PRO A 99 7.20 14.48 -12.22
C PRO A 99 7.98 15.24 -11.12
N VAL A 100 7.62 14.98 -9.85
CA VAL A 100 8.31 15.57 -8.68
C VAL A 100 9.15 14.55 -7.95
N LEU A 101 8.71 13.29 -7.93
CA LEU A 101 9.41 12.21 -7.24
C LEU A 101 9.19 10.89 -7.98
N SER A 102 10.24 10.07 -8.09
CA SER A 102 10.09 8.67 -8.49
C SER A 102 10.84 7.74 -7.56
N ILE A 103 10.24 6.59 -7.29
CA ILE A 103 10.92 5.42 -6.73
C ILE A 103 11.02 4.40 -7.87
N ILE A 104 12.23 3.98 -8.19
CA ILE A 104 12.50 3.13 -9.35
C ILE A 104 13.30 1.91 -8.90
N SER A 105 12.98 0.73 -9.43
CA SER A 105 13.79 -0.48 -9.29
C SER A 105 13.84 -1.25 -10.59
N ASN A 106 15.03 -1.74 -10.95
CA ASN A 106 15.23 -2.64 -12.09
C ASN A 106 15.53 -4.10 -11.65
N GLY A 107 15.19 -4.45 -10.40
CA GLY A 107 15.47 -5.76 -9.83
C GLY A 107 16.86 -5.91 -9.19
N GLU A 108 17.87 -5.21 -9.69
CA GLU A 108 19.25 -5.23 -9.18
C GLU A 108 19.53 -4.02 -8.28
N SER A 109 19.10 -2.86 -8.70
CA SER A 109 19.32 -1.59 -8.02
C SER A 109 18.02 -0.83 -7.89
N SER A 110 17.95 0.05 -6.90
CA SER A 110 16.78 0.88 -6.65
C SER A 110 17.17 2.30 -6.30
N TRP A 111 16.35 3.25 -6.71
CA TRP A 111 16.65 4.68 -6.60
C TRP A 111 15.43 5.48 -6.19
N ILE A 112 15.68 6.58 -5.48
CA ILE A 112 14.77 7.71 -5.36
C ILE A 112 15.31 8.81 -6.29
N VAL A 113 14.45 9.31 -7.16
CA VAL A 113 14.73 10.42 -8.07
C VAL A 113 13.88 11.60 -7.60
N ASP A 114 14.52 12.65 -7.13
CA ASP A 114 13.89 13.94 -6.77
C ASP A 114 14.12 14.89 -7.93
N TYR A 115 13.07 15.18 -8.69
CA TYR A 115 13.13 16.02 -9.90
C TYR A 115 13.28 17.50 -9.55
N ASN A 116 12.73 17.94 -8.41
CA ASN A 116 12.82 19.34 -8.00
C ASN A 116 14.25 19.72 -7.59
N SER A 117 14.94 18.83 -6.88
CA SER A 117 16.33 19.06 -6.48
C SER A 117 17.34 18.47 -7.46
N GLN A 118 16.89 17.82 -8.55
CA GLN A 118 17.72 17.12 -9.54
C GLN A 118 18.70 16.14 -8.88
N ARG A 119 18.19 15.31 -7.95
CA ARG A 119 19.01 14.35 -7.19
C ARG A 119 18.54 12.93 -7.39
N VAL A 120 19.51 12.05 -7.56
CA VAL A 120 19.29 10.59 -7.53
C VAL A 120 19.97 10.03 -6.29
N LYS A 121 19.24 9.26 -5.51
CA LYS A 121 19.76 8.56 -4.35
C LYS A 121 19.49 7.06 -4.51
N THR A 122 20.51 6.23 -4.34
CA THR A 122 20.34 4.78 -4.28
C THR A 122 19.66 4.40 -2.96
N LEU A 123 18.71 3.48 -3.02
CA LEU A 123 18.09 2.85 -1.86
C LEU A 123 18.96 1.67 -1.41
N ASP A 124 19.15 1.55 -0.12
CA ASP A 124 19.74 0.34 0.46
C ASP A 124 18.72 -0.83 0.49
N ALA A 125 19.23 -2.03 0.76
CA ALA A 125 18.40 -3.24 0.73
C ALA A 125 17.27 -3.22 1.77
N GLU A 126 17.47 -2.57 2.94
CA GLU A 126 16.43 -2.45 3.97
C GLU A 126 15.31 -1.52 3.54
N GLN A 127 15.67 -0.36 2.99
CA GLN A 127 14.71 0.60 2.45
C GLN A 127 13.87 0.00 1.32
N LEU A 128 14.53 -0.78 0.43
CA LEU A 128 13.85 -1.49 -0.64
C LEU A 128 12.88 -2.55 -0.10
N ARG A 129 13.29 -3.33 0.91
CA ARG A 129 12.40 -4.31 1.55
C ARG A 129 11.15 -3.67 2.13
N GLN A 130 11.27 -2.53 2.79
CA GLN A 130 10.13 -1.81 3.35
C GLN A 130 9.14 -1.36 2.27
N VAL A 131 9.65 -0.81 1.14
CA VAL A 131 8.79 -0.42 0.00
C VAL A 131 8.08 -1.64 -0.60
N LYS A 132 8.81 -2.72 -0.86
CA LYS A 132 8.25 -3.95 -1.44
C LYS A 132 7.22 -4.61 -0.53
N ARG A 133 7.50 -4.73 0.76
CA ARG A 133 6.63 -5.36 1.75
C ARG A 133 5.24 -4.74 1.77
N PHE A 134 5.15 -3.42 1.78
CA PHE A 134 3.86 -2.74 1.75
C PHE A 134 3.12 -2.97 0.42
N SER A 135 3.83 -2.86 -0.69
CA SER A 135 3.27 -3.18 -2.01
C SER A 135 2.80 -4.64 -2.09
N ASP A 136 3.54 -5.58 -1.49
CA ASP A 136 3.19 -6.99 -1.52
C ASP A 136 1.94 -7.33 -0.72
N VAL A 137 1.67 -6.61 0.37
CA VAL A 137 0.44 -6.79 1.18
C VAL A 137 -0.81 -6.33 0.44
N THR A 138 -0.72 -5.24 -0.32
CA THR A 138 -1.87 -4.56 -0.93
C THR A 138 -2.19 -5.03 -2.35
N LYS A 139 -1.33 -5.83 -2.97
CA LYS A 139 -1.57 -6.32 -4.34
C LYS A 139 -2.69 -7.38 -4.40
N PRO A 140 -3.46 -7.44 -5.51
CA PRO A 140 -4.45 -8.48 -5.73
C PRO A 140 -3.85 -9.89 -5.61
N GLY A 141 -4.57 -10.80 -4.98
CA GLY A 141 -4.11 -12.18 -4.78
C GLY A 141 -2.91 -12.33 -3.83
N SER A 142 -2.64 -11.32 -2.99
CA SER A 142 -1.57 -11.39 -2.00
C SER A 142 -1.78 -12.54 -1.02
N ARG A 143 -0.67 -13.21 -0.64
CA ARG A 143 -0.64 -14.21 0.43
C ARG A 143 0.23 -13.68 1.57
N LEU A 144 -0.41 -13.38 2.68
CA LEU A 144 0.28 -12.85 3.87
C LEU A 144 1.27 -13.86 4.44
N SER A 145 0.94 -15.16 4.35
CA SER A 145 1.81 -16.27 4.76
C SER A 145 3.12 -16.37 3.98
N ALA A 146 3.18 -15.82 2.76
CA ALA A 146 4.42 -15.74 1.98
C ALA A 146 5.33 -14.56 2.41
N ILE A 147 4.77 -13.59 3.15
CA ILE A 147 5.45 -12.35 3.53
C ILE A 147 5.82 -12.35 5.02
N PHE A 148 4.96 -12.90 5.87
CA PHE A 148 5.08 -12.85 7.32
C PHE A 148 5.14 -14.24 7.94
N LYS A 149 5.72 -14.32 9.13
CA LYS A 149 5.73 -15.50 9.99
C LYS A 149 4.86 -15.24 11.22
N ASN A 150 4.42 -16.32 11.88
CA ASN A 150 3.66 -16.26 13.14
C ASN A 150 2.39 -15.40 13.05
N ILE A 151 1.66 -15.55 11.95
CA ILE A 151 0.40 -14.83 11.70
C ILE A 151 -0.68 -15.37 12.64
N LYS A 152 -1.44 -14.45 13.26
CA LYS A 152 -2.63 -14.77 14.06
C LYS A 152 -3.86 -14.27 13.31
N ILE A 153 -4.93 -15.06 13.37
CA ILE A 153 -6.25 -14.68 12.83
C ILE A 153 -7.26 -14.72 13.96
N GLU A 154 -8.09 -13.70 14.01
CA GLU A 154 -9.25 -13.62 14.89
C GLU A 154 -10.46 -13.08 14.11
N LYS A 155 -11.66 -13.47 14.51
CA LYS A 155 -12.87 -12.80 14.09
C LYS A 155 -12.99 -11.52 14.90
N CYS A 156 -13.29 -10.42 14.23
CA CYS A 156 -13.31 -9.08 14.81
C CYS A 156 -14.63 -8.40 14.43
N ARG A 157 -15.36 -7.87 15.41
CA ARG A 157 -16.53 -7.03 15.18
C ARG A 157 -16.19 -5.60 15.54
N ILE A 158 -16.55 -4.66 14.67
CA ILE A 158 -16.41 -3.22 14.87
C ILE A 158 -17.75 -2.59 14.55
N GLY A 159 -18.50 -2.21 15.58
CA GLY A 159 -19.91 -1.81 15.41
C GLY A 159 -20.75 -2.97 14.89
N ASP A 160 -21.43 -2.77 13.77
CA ASP A 160 -22.28 -3.80 13.14
C ASP A 160 -21.56 -4.62 12.05
N GLU A 161 -20.29 -4.31 11.78
CA GLU A 161 -19.51 -4.94 10.71
C GLU A 161 -18.61 -6.04 11.26
N GLU A 162 -18.54 -7.18 10.55
CA GLU A 162 -17.70 -8.33 10.89
C GLU A 162 -16.49 -8.44 9.95
N TYR A 163 -15.31 -8.72 10.54
CA TYR A 163 -14.05 -8.86 9.85
C TYR A 163 -13.27 -10.07 10.32
N TYR A 164 -12.36 -10.53 9.50
CA TYR A 164 -11.20 -11.32 9.94
C TYR A 164 -10.03 -10.36 10.14
N LYS A 165 -9.56 -10.26 11.39
CA LYS A 165 -8.36 -9.50 11.74
C LYS A 165 -7.16 -10.43 11.62
N VAL A 166 -6.24 -10.10 10.73
CA VAL A 166 -5.00 -10.85 10.49
C VAL A 166 -3.84 -10.04 11.04
N GLU A 167 -3.23 -10.52 12.12
CA GLU A 167 -2.08 -9.90 12.76
C GLU A 167 -0.78 -10.48 12.20
N CYS A 168 0.05 -9.62 11.64
CA CYS A 168 1.30 -9.95 10.97
C CYS A 168 2.47 -9.26 11.68
N PRO A 169 3.14 -9.92 12.64
CA PRO A 169 4.27 -9.33 13.36
C PRO A 169 5.47 -9.15 12.43
N GLY A 170 6.10 -7.98 12.51
CA GLY A 170 7.33 -7.66 11.80
C GLY A 170 8.57 -8.01 12.62
N ASP A 171 9.68 -8.31 11.94
CA ASP A 171 10.98 -8.60 12.57
C ASP A 171 11.57 -7.38 13.31
N ASP A 172 11.09 -6.19 13.01
CA ASP A 172 11.46 -4.90 13.62
C ASP A 172 10.60 -4.53 14.83
N GLY A 173 9.71 -5.44 15.28
CA GLY A 173 8.78 -5.21 16.37
C GLY A 173 7.56 -4.37 15.98
N SER A 174 7.35 -4.10 14.70
CA SER A 174 6.10 -3.56 14.18
C SER A 174 5.03 -4.64 14.13
N LEU A 175 3.77 -4.23 14.23
CA LEU A 175 2.61 -5.09 14.01
C LEU A 175 1.78 -4.50 12.86
N LEU A 176 1.64 -5.27 11.79
CA LEU A 176 0.71 -4.96 10.71
C LEU A 176 -0.56 -5.77 10.93
N CYS A 177 -1.73 -5.10 10.91
CA CYS A 177 -3.02 -5.76 10.98
C CYS A 177 -3.78 -5.52 9.67
N VAL A 178 -4.30 -6.59 9.08
CA VAL A 178 -5.17 -6.55 7.91
C VAL A 178 -6.56 -6.95 8.34
N TYR A 179 -7.54 -6.09 8.08
CA TYR A 179 -8.96 -6.37 8.33
C TYR A 179 -9.59 -6.77 7.00
N VAL A 180 -10.08 -7.99 6.96
CA VAL A 180 -10.73 -8.57 5.80
C VAL A 180 -12.22 -8.67 6.10
N ASP A 181 -13.04 -8.06 5.28
CA ASP A 181 -14.49 -8.11 5.39
C ASP A 181 -14.97 -9.58 5.36
N ALA A 182 -15.79 -9.99 6.33
CA ALA A 182 -16.16 -11.39 6.52
C ALA A 182 -17.15 -11.91 5.46
N GLU A 183 -17.84 -11.03 4.74
CA GLU A 183 -18.79 -11.38 3.70
C GLU A 183 -18.13 -11.39 2.31
N THR A 184 -17.40 -10.33 1.98
CA THR A 184 -16.80 -10.14 0.65
C THR A 184 -15.39 -10.68 0.51
N PHE A 185 -14.70 -10.97 1.62
CA PHE A 185 -13.28 -11.35 1.69
C PHE A 185 -12.32 -10.34 1.05
N GLN A 186 -12.75 -9.08 0.96
CA GLN A 186 -11.93 -7.97 0.51
C GLN A 186 -11.26 -7.27 1.70
N THR A 187 -10.07 -6.76 1.49
CA THR A 187 -9.37 -5.99 2.54
C THR A 187 -10.07 -4.65 2.71
N SER A 188 -10.56 -4.36 3.91
CA SER A 188 -11.25 -3.10 4.24
C SER A 188 -10.35 -2.09 4.93
N ARG A 189 -9.37 -2.58 5.72
CA ARG A 189 -8.48 -1.72 6.50
C ARG A 189 -7.13 -2.37 6.69
N ILE A 190 -6.08 -1.55 6.73
CA ILE A 190 -4.73 -1.97 7.10
C ILE A 190 -4.20 -0.98 8.13
N THR A 191 -3.70 -1.48 9.26
CA THR A 191 -3.04 -0.66 10.26
C THR A 191 -1.61 -1.14 10.50
N VAL A 192 -0.72 -0.21 10.83
CA VAL A 192 0.63 -0.56 11.31
C VAL A 192 0.83 0.16 12.63
N SER A 193 1.27 -0.58 13.63
CA SER A 193 1.69 -0.05 14.91
C SER A 193 3.15 -0.38 15.17
N ALA A 194 3.84 0.53 15.86
CA ALA A 194 5.19 0.31 16.36
C ALA A 194 5.25 0.76 17.81
N LYS A 195 5.79 -0.09 18.70
CA LYS A 195 5.85 0.19 20.15
C LYS A 195 4.47 0.49 20.78
N GLY A 196 3.41 -0.12 20.23
CA GLY A 196 2.03 0.09 20.71
C GLY A 196 1.34 1.35 20.20
N GLU A 197 2.02 2.20 19.44
CA GLU A 197 1.42 3.39 18.83
C GLU A 197 1.07 3.12 17.36
N SER A 198 -0.14 3.52 16.93
CA SER A 198 -0.54 3.46 15.53
C SER A 198 0.26 4.47 14.71
N THR A 199 1.04 3.98 13.75
CA THR A 199 1.87 4.81 12.87
C THR A 199 1.26 4.98 11.48
N TYR A 200 0.32 4.10 11.12
CA TYR A 200 -0.35 4.09 9.83
C TYR A 200 -1.73 3.46 9.98
N ASP A 201 -2.74 4.08 9.39
CA ASP A 201 -4.10 3.57 9.33
C ASP A 201 -4.66 3.88 7.93
N SER A 202 -5.09 2.85 7.21
CA SER A 202 -5.70 3.00 5.90
C SER A 202 -7.02 2.27 5.81
N SER A 203 -8.02 2.90 5.23
CA SER A 203 -9.28 2.28 4.82
C SER A 203 -9.34 2.14 3.31
N LEU A 204 -9.82 0.98 2.84
CA LEU A 204 -9.98 0.64 1.44
C LEU A 204 -11.46 0.50 1.14
N LYS A 205 -11.96 1.23 0.13
CA LYS A 205 -13.40 1.30 -0.17
C LYS A 205 -13.65 1.10 -1.66
N GLY A 206 -14.79 0.53 -1.97
CA GLY A 206 -15.27 0.30 -3.32
C GLY A 206 -14.25 -0.52 -4.14
N TYR A 207 -14.59 -1.75 -4.49
CA TYR A 207 -13.71 -2.58 -5.31
C TYR A 207 -14.20 -2.57 -6.74
N GLY A 208 -13.55 -1.78 -7.60
CA GLY A 208 -13.81 -1.74 -9.04
C GLY A 208 -13.18 -2.92 -9.77
N LEU A 209 -13.81 -3.33 -10.88
CA LEU A 209 -13.31 -4.41 -11.73
C LEU A 209 -12.50 -3.84 -12.89
N TYR A 210 -11.18 -4.11 -12.90
CA TYR A 210 -10.26 -3.67 -13.93
C TYR A 210 -9.64 -4.90 -14.64
N GLU A 211 -10.01 -5.13 -15.88
CA GLU A 211 -9.54 -6.27 -16.69
C GLU A 211 -9.65 -7.64 -15.98
N GLY A 212 -10.70 -7.83 -15.17
CA GLY A 212 -10.96 -9.06 -14.42
C GLY A 212 -10.32 -9.10 -13.02
N VAL A 213 -9.61 -8.06 -12.62
CA VAL A 213 -9.02 -7.91 -11.27
C VAL A 213 -9.79 -6.87 -10.48
N ARG A 214 -10.11 -7.16 -9.23
CA ARG A 214 -10.76 -6.22 -8.33
C ARG A 214 -9.70 -5.45 -7.54
N ILE A 215 -9.77 -4.13 -7.61
CA ILE A 215 -8.85 -3.20 -6.96
C ILE A 215 -9.68 -2.19 -6.17
N PRO A 216 -9.27 -1.80 -4.94
CA PRO A 216 -9.96 -0.75 -4.20
C PRO A 216 -9.95 0.56 -5.00
N GLU A 217 -11.14 1.13 -5.25
CA GLU A 217 -11.28 2.38 -6.00
C GLU A 217 -10.83 3.58 -5.19
N GLU A 218 -11.04 3.54 -3.88
CA GLU A 218 -10.60 4.59 -2.97
C GLU A 218 -9.82 4.00 -1.81
N THR A 219 -8.70 4.61 -1.48
CA THR A 219 -7.91 4.31 -0.29
C THR A 219 -7.65 5.60 0.47
N SER A 220 -8.10 5.67 1.72
CA SER A 220 -7.80 6.79 2.63
C SER A 220 -6.74 6.36 3.63
N VAL A 221 -5.72 7.19 3.81
CA VAL A 221 -4.60 6.94 4.73
C VAL A 221 -4.48 8.08 5.72
N ARG A 222 -4.39 7.75 7.00
CA ARG A 222 -4.09 8.69 8.07
C ARG A 222 -2.74 8.38 8.68
N THR A 223 -1.90 9.40 8.76
CA THR A 223 -0.59 9.27 9.37
C THR A 223 -0.07 10.64 9.81
N GLY A 224 0.33 10.78 11.08
CA GLY A 224 0.93 12.01 11.62
C GLY A 224 0.11 13.28 11.41
N GLY A 225 -1.23 13.21 11.52
CA GLY A 225 -2.12 14.38 11.31
C GLY A 225 -2.33 14.76 9.85
N VAL A 226 -1.83 13.96 8.89
CA VAL A 226 -2.07 14.12 7.46
C VAL A 226 -3.06 13.06 7.01
N GLU A 227 -4.08 13.47 6.27
CA GLU A 227 -5.00 12.57 5.59
C GLU A 227 -4.73 12.60 4.09
N LYS A 228 -4.58 11.41 3.49
CA LYS A 228 -4.45 11.24 2.04
C LYS A 228 -5.57 10.35 1.55
N THR A 229 -6.23 10.77 0.50
CA THR A 229 -7.21 9.95 -0.21
C THR A 229 -6.73 9.74 -1.63
N SER A 230 -6.57 8.48 -2.04
CA SER A 230 -6.21 8.10 -3.41
C SER A 230 -7.39 7.44 -4.10
N ARG A 231 -7.64 7.82 -5.37
CA ARG A 231 -8.66 7.23 -6.24
C ARG A 231 -8.04 6.67 -7.49
N VAL A 232 -8.37 5.43 -7.82
CA VAL A 232 -7.91 4.79 -9.06
C VAL A 232 -8.66 5.42 -10.24
N ILE A 233 -7.92 5.99 -11.18
CA ILE A 233 -8.47 6.59 -12.40
C ILE A 233 -8.14 5.78 -13.66
N TYR A 234 -7.14 4.90 -13.57
CA TYR A 234 -6.72 4.04 -14.67
C TYR A 234 -5.98 2.82 -14.14
N CYS A 235 -6.27 1.67 -14.72
CA CYS A 235 -5.54 0.43 -14.44
C CYS A 235 -5.53 -0.45 -15.70
N LYS A 236 -4.37 -1.02 -16.01
CA LYS A 236 -4.20 -1.91 -17.16
C LYS A 236 -3.22 -3.03 -16.87
N LEU A 237 -3.59 -4.25 -17.25
CA LEU A 237 -2.73 -5.43 -17.25
C LEU A 237 -2.02 -5.60 -18.59
N ASN A 238 -0.82 -6.12 -18.55
CA ASN A 238 0.01 -6.43 -19.73
C ASN A 238 0.22 -5.28 -20.74
N PRO A 239 0.32 -4.00 -20.30
CA PRO A 239 0.76 -2.96 -21.22
C PRO A 239 2.21 -3.23 -21.66
N VAL A 240 2.55 -2.80 -22.86
CA VAL A 240 3.94 -2.79 -23.31
C VAL A 240 4.66 -1.67 -22.56
N ILE A 241 5.69 -2.01 -21.78
CA ILE A 241 6.52 -1.06 -21.04
C ILE A 241 7.97 -1.25 -21.48
N ASP A 242 8.64 -0.16 -21.82
CA ASP A 242 10.07 -0.19 -22.13
C ASP A 242 10.88 -0.45 -20.85
N PRO A 243 11.70 -1.50 -20.76
CA PRO A 243 12.59 -1.74 -19.62
C PRO A 243 13.49 -0.55 -19.25
N ALA A 244 13.81 0.32 -20.22
CA ALA A 244 14.59 1.54 -19.99
C ALA A 244 13.87 2.54 -19.06
N GLU A 245 12.56 2.45 -18.90
CA GLU A 245 11.81 3.28 -17.97
C GLU A 245 12.13 3.01 -16.50
N PHE A 246 12.70 1.83 -16.20
CA PHE A 246 13.07 1.40 -14.85
C PHE A 246 14.52 1.74 -14.49
N ARG A 247 15.05 2.79 -15.10
CA ARG A 247 16.34 3.38 -14.76
C ARG A 247 16.20 4.89 -14.60
N PRO A 248 16.96 5.52 -13.67
CA PRO A 248 17.03 6.97 -13.61
C PRO A 248 17.54 7.54 -14.96
N ARG A 249 16.91 8.59 -15.44
CA ARG A 249 17.43 9.36 -16.57
C ARG A 249 18.29 10.52 -16.05
N PRO A 250 19.34 10.91 -16.78
CA PRO A 250 20.04 12.17 -16.48
C PRO A 250 19.05 13.34 -16.53
N PHE A 251 19.26 14.35 -15.69
CA PHE A 251 18.50 15.59 -15.70
C PHE A 251 18.95 16.50 -16.85
#